data_9f7ad65ed4a5d40a7d72301954b94a4e
#
_entry.id   9f7ad65ed4a5d40a7d72301954b94a4e
#
_cell.length_a   1.000
_cell.length_b   1.000
_cell.length_c   1.000
_cell.angle_alpha   90.00
_cell.angle_beta   90.00
_cell.angle_gamma   90.00
#
_symmetry.space_group_name_H-M   'P 1'
#
loop_
_entity.id
_entity.type
_entity.pdbx_description
1 polymer ?
#
loop_
_entity_poly.entity_id
_entity_poly.type
_entity_poly.pdbx_seq_one_letter_code
_entity_poly.pdbx_strand_id
1 'polypeptide(L)'
;MENVSKPGSRQRSSLHYLFCGLFRRRSTLRGAGSFLAQCLPVFLSLLLLPALLGSCRRDAVPDADPADGQDPPVVVVDSVLTQIRVQADGRPVRRLDLFIYEADGLRALEKQYAFDELQEELNIPTLPGEKLVVGIANSPKRFNSKALERYDAMEQLSFNFADDDPAQPILGGFALTRREACEVQLQPLLCGIRLARVSNTMDGYELLENPRVRLRDLPNSAEILRLLEFRPAELIDAGAWTPLPYDVGFFSQDPGITLWCYPNDTPEDVLGVPRPYLEFECSIRGTNCSFEVPLPPLSRGCMKEVELTIDGPGSHSYNIR
;
A
#
# COMPACT_ATOMS: atom_id res chain seq x y z
N MET A 1 10.43 -65.77 19.67
CA MET A 1 11.37 -64.75 20.19
C MET A 1 10.78 -63.42 19.76
N GLU A 2 9.82 -62.91 20.52
CA GLU A 2 9.94 -61.94 21.63
C GLU A 2 10.78 -60.73 21.16
N ASN A 3 10.15 -59.59 20.97
CA ASN A 3 9.92 -58.61 22.02
C ASN A 3 8.87 -57.57 21.66
N VAL A 4 7.90 -57.57 22.44
CA VAL A 4 6.91 -56.61 22.81
C VAL A 4 7.56 -55.42 23.50
N SER A 5 7.20 -54.18 23.15
CA SER A 5 7.17 -53.12 24.11
C SER A 5 6.07 -52.10 23.80
N LYS A 6 5.28 -51.88 24.81
CA LYS A 6 4.05 -51.13 24.92
C LYS A 6 4.29 -49.62 25.19
N PRO A 7 3.22 -48.83 25.29
CA PRO A 7 3.15 -47.41 24.98
C PRO A 7 3.31 -46.51 26.20
N GLY A 8 3.78 -45.30 25.95
CA GLY A 8 3.83 -44.18 26.93
C GLY A 8 2.64 -43.27 26.79
N SER A 9 1.76 -43.36 27.78
CA SER A 9 0.63 -42.49 28.04
C SER A 9 1.05 -41.24 28.80
N ARG A 10 0.20 -40.21 28.66
CA ARG A 10 0.03 -38.99 29.54
C ARG A 10 0.72 -37.75 29.03
N GLN A 11 0.11 -36.56 29.07
CA GLN A 11 -0.74 -36.03 30.15
C GLN A 11 -1.65 -34.92 29.59
N ARG A 12 -2.92 -34.97 29.99
CA ARG A 12 -3.86 -33.85 29.95
C ARG A 12 -3.43 -32.81 30.99
N SER A 13 -3.49 -31.57 30.63
CA SER A 13 -3.67 -30.48 31.59
C SER A 13 -4.74 -29.53 31.08
N SER A 14 -5.93 -29.72 31.65
CA SER A 14 -7.00 -28.73 31.68
C SER A 14 -6.53 -27.55 32.52
N LEU A 15 -6.66 -26.35 32.03
CA LEU A 15 -6.75 -25.17 32.89
C LEU A 15 -7.97 -24.34 32.43
N HIS A 16 -9.04 -24.51 33.20
CA HIS A 16 -10.16 -23.59 33.29
C HIS A 16 -9.64 -22.24 33.81
N TYR A 17 -9.95 -21.18 33.15
CA TYR A 17 -10.11 -19.88 33.77
C TYR A 17 -11.47 -19.30 33.41
N LEU A 18 -12.37 -19.44 34.34
CA LEU A 18 -13.54 -18.61 34.55
C LEU A 18 -13.05 -17.17 34.86
N PHE A 19 -13.52 -16.19 34.15
CA PHE A 19 -13.73 -14.86 34.70
C PHE A 19 -15.05 -14.31 34.17
N CYS A 20 -16.03 -14.40 35.07
CA CYS A 20 -17.31 -13.73 35.05
C CYS A 20 -17.11 -12.35 35.70
N GLY A 21 -17.65 -11.30 35.13
CA GLY A 21 -17.64 -9.95 35.74
C GLY A 21 -18.29 -8.92 34.84
N LEU A 22 -19.57 -8.93 34.72
CA LEU A 22 -20.53 -7.93 35.17
C LEU A 22 -19.98 -6.49 35.29
N PHE A 23 -20.32 -5.63 34.33
CA PHE A 23 -20.67 -4.25 34.64
C PHE A 23 -21.79 -3.75 33.74
N ARG A 24 -23.01 -3.88 34.30
CA ARG A 24 -24.23 -3.22 33.83
C ARG A 24 -24.31 -1.88 34.57
N ARG A 25 -24.20 -0.76 33.88
CA ARG A 25 -24.74 0.50 34.44
C ARG A 25 -25.52 1.26 33.36
N ARG A 26 -26.82 1.22 33.52
CA ARG A 26 -27.75 2.25 33.03
C ARG A 26 -27.50 3.53 33.82
N SER A 27 -27.50 4.67 33.11
CA SER A 27 -27.96 5.93 33.68
C SER A 27 -28.58 6.80 32.59
N THR A 28 -29.89 6.83 32.61
CA THR A 28 -30.73 7.91 32.13
C THR A 28 -30.51 9.16 33.01
N LEU A 29 -30.49 10.36 32.37
CA LEU A 29 -31.08 11.63 32.86
C LEU A 29 -30.55 12.76 31.99
N ARG A 30 -31.40 13.38 31.15
CA ARG A 30 -32.12 14.64 31.35
C ARG A 30 -31.25 15.76 31.96
N GLY A 31 -31.04 16.83 31.16
CA GLY A 31 -30.53 18.11 31.61
C GLY A 31 -30.32 19.06 30.46
N ALA A 32 -31.41 19.73 30.01
CA ALA A 32 -31.32 20.96 29.24
C ALA A 32 -30.88 22.10 30.17
N GLY A 33 -29.93 22.90 29.77
CA GLY A 33 -29.55 24.08 30.56
C GLY A 33 -28.29 24.77 30.06
N SER A 34 -28.48 25.83 29.30
CA SER A 34 -27.67 27.04 29.19
C SER A 34 -26.16 26.93 29.45
N PHE A 35 -25.38 27.03 28.36
CA PHE A 35 -24.05 27.65 28.38
C PHE A 35 -23.88 28.60 27.20
N LEU A 36 -24.60 29.74 27.29
CA LEU A 36 -24.32 31.00 26.64
C LEU A 36 -23.71 31.92 27.71
N ALA A 37 -22.41 32.06 27.73
CA ALA A 37 -21.66 33.17 28.32
C ALA A 37 -20.27 32.71 28.77
N GLN A 38 -19.30 32.68 27.84
CA GLN A 38 -17.87 32.81 28.16
C GLN A 38 -16.98 32.66 26.89
N CYS A 39 -17.27 33.44 25.86
CA CYS A 39 -16.33 33.67 24.76
C CYS A 39 -16.38 35.13 24.29
N LEU A 40 -16.07 36.03 25.18
CA LEU A 40 -15.78 37.44 24.86
C LEU A 40 -14.78 37.93 25.91
N PRO A 41 -13.49 37.80 25.73
CA PRO A 41 -12.64 38.93 25.42
C PRO A 41 -11.32 38.56 24.70
N VAL A 42 -11.32 38.10 23.47
CA VAL A 42 -10.10 37.98 22.67
C VAL A 42 -10.13 38.87 21.41
N PHE A 43 -11.23 39.56 21.16
CA PHE A 43 -11.38 40.42 19.96
C PHE A 43 -11.06 41.88 20.17
N LEU A 44 -10.51 42.30 21.33
CA LEU A 44 -10.25 43.71 21.60
C LEU A 44 -8.77 44.12 21.71
N SER A 45 -7.84 43.28 21.28
CA SER A 45 -6.40 43.65 21.29
C SER A 45 -5.74 43.71 19.91
N LEU A 46 -6.52 43.77 18.82
CA LEU A 46 -5.98 43.85 17.45
C LEU A 46 -6.30 45.18 16.74
N LEU A 47 -6.58 46.25 17.49
CA LEU A 47 -6.98 47.55 16.90
C LEU A 47 -6.15 48.73 17.40
N LEU A 48 -4.88 48.52 17.78
CA LEU A 48 -3.98 49.61 18.16
C LEU A 48 -2.55 49.36 17.63
N LEU A 49 -2.40 49.33 16.29
CA LEU A 49 -1.09 49.52 15.68
C LEU A 49 -1.21 50.12 14.27
N PRO A 50 -1.47 51.44 14.19
CA PRO A 50 -0.91 52.16 13.07
C PRO A 50 -0.33 53.50 13.58
N ALA A 51 0.95 53.62 13.73
CA ALA A 51 1.65 54.90 13.68
C ALA A 51 3.15 54.71 13.97
N LEU A 52 3.87 54.04 13.09
CA LEU A 52 5.31 54.24 12.94
C LEU A 52 5.67 54.02 11.47
N LEU A 53 5.05 54.77 10.57
CA LEU A 53 5.63 55.03 9.25
C LEU A 53 6.62 56.18 9.38
N GLY A 54 7.82 55.81 9.83
CA GLY A 54 8.98 56.68 9.77
C GLY A 54 9.28 57.03 8.30
N SER A 55 9.16 58.30 8.01
CA SER A 55 9.58 59.02 6.84
C SER A 55 11.02 58.62 6.45
N CYS A 56 11.21 57.75 5.47
CA CYS A 56 12.50 57.64 4.78
C CYS A 56 12.69 58.83 3.88
N ARG A 57 13.52 59.76 4.30
CA ARG A 57 14.13 60.77 3.44
C ARG A 57 14.80 60.05 2.29
N ARG A 58 14.38 60.38 1.06
CA ARG A 58 15.14 60.13 -0.16
C ARG A 58 16.36 61.03 -0.12
N ASP A 59 17.49 60.51 0.28
CA ASP A 59 18.76 61.14 -0.07
C ASP A 59 18.97 60.91 -1.57
N ALA A 60 19.19 61.98 -2.26
CA ALA A 60 19.51 61.98 -3.70
C ALA A 60 20.80 61.20 -3.90
N VAL A 61 20.67 60.08 -4.59
CA VAL A 61 21.82 59.31 -5.10
C VAL A 61 22.44 60.18 -6.22
N PRO A 62 23.74 60.47 -6.16
CA PRO A 62 24.41 61.14 -7.30
C PRO A 62 24.36 60.22 -8.51
N ASP A 63 24.08 60.87 -9.66
CA ASP A 63 24.14 60.22 -10.97
C ASP A 63 25.50 59.51 -11.15
N ALA A 64 25.47 58.19 -10.99
CA ALA A 64 26.58 57.35 -11.39
C ALA A 64 26.45 57.11 -12.91
N ASP A 65 27.44 57.47 -13.65
CA ASP A 65 27.59 57.17 -15.06
C ASP A 65 27.18 55.72 -15.41
N PRO A 66 26.58 55.50 -16.57
CA PRO A 66 26.26 54.16 -17.04
C PRO A 66 27.60 53.47 -17.41
N ALA A 67 28.22 52.84 -16.40
CA ALA A 67 29.34 52.00 -16.61
C ALA A 67 28.87 50.68 -17.20
N ASP A 68 29.31 50.45 -18.42
CA ASP A 68 29.45 49.19 -19.13
C ASP A 68 28.44 48.09 -18.76
N GLY A 69 27.49 47.87 -19.70
CA GLY A 69 26.61 46.69 -19.73
C GLY A 69 27.40 45.39 -19.91
N GLN A 70 28.00 44.95 -18.83
CA GLN A 70 28.32 43.54 -18.70
C GLN A 70 27.05 42.84 -18.22
N ASP A 71 26.35 42.22 -19.15
CA ASP A 71 25.36 41.21 -18.81
C ASP A 71 25.99 40.25 -17.80
N PRO A 72 25.27 39.90 -16.72
CA PRO A 72 25.80 38.93 -15.74
C PRO A 72 26.23 37.69 -16.52
N PRO A 73 27.38 37.06 -16.20
CA PRO A 73 27.89 35.93 -16.95
C PRO A 73 26.77 34.87 -16.97
N VAL A 74 26.34 34.54 -18.19
CA VAL A 74 25.44 33.40 -18.42
C VAL A 74 26.21 32.17 -17.95
N VAL A 75 25.84 31.68 -16.77
CA VAL A 75 26.37 30.41 -16.26
C VAL A 75 25.81 29.34 -17.19
N VAL A 76 26.57 28.95 -18.17
CA VAL A 76 26.26 27.79 -19.00
C VAL A 76 26.49 26.61 -18.10
N VAL A 77 25.41 26.10 -17.51
CA VAL A 77 25.44 24.84 -16.75
C VAL A 77 25.55 23.75 -17.83
N ASP A 78 26.71 23.13 -17.93
CA ASP A 78 26.89 21.98 -18.80
C ASP A 78 25.92 20.88 -18.41
N SER A 79 25.01 20.49 -19.31
CA SER A 79 24.12 19.36 -19.10
C SER A 79 24.78 18.08 -19.61
N VAL A 80 24.57 16.98 -18.88
CA VAL A 80 25.00 15.64 -19.32
C VAL A 80 23.78 14.83 -19.75
N LEU A 81 23.96 13.91 -20.67
CA LEU A 81 22.91 13.01 -21.12
C LEU A 81 22.85 11.80 -20.16
N THR A 82 21.77 11.69 -19.42
CA THR A 82 21.51 10.52 -18.57
C THR A 82 20.69 9.49 -19.33
N GLN A 83 21.25 8.29 -19.47
CA GLN A 83 20.57 7.16 -20.10
C GLN A 83 19.71 6.43 -19.03
N ILE A 84 18.40 6.34 -19.26
CA ILE A 84 17.46 5.70 -18.37
C ILE A 84 16.78 4.56 -19.12
N ARG A 85 16.91 3.35 -18.60
CA ARG A 85 16.15 2.19 -19.08
C ARG A 85 15.03 1.90 -18.07
N VAL A 86 13.79 1.73 -18.58
CA VAL A 86 12.61 1.45 -17.77
C VAL A 86 12.05 0.08 -18.19
N GLN A 87 11.86 -0.82 -17.22
CA GLN A 87 11.33 -2.16 -17.44
C GLN A 87 10.07 -2.37 -16.61
N ALA A 88 9.07 -3.05 -17.19
CA ALA A 88 7.78 -3.34 -16.56
C ALA A 88 7.40 -4.84 -16.61
N ASP A 89 8.37 -5.72 -16.90
CA ASP A 89 8.20 -7.20 -16.96
C ASP A 89 7.00 -7.65 -17.82
N GLY A 90 6.81 -7.02 -18.98
CA GLY A 90 5.72 -7.32 -19.90
C GLY A 90 4.33 -6.88 -19.42
N ARG A 91 4.24 -6.13 -18.32
CA ARG A 91 2.97 -5.58 -17.84
C ARG A 91 2.51 -4.41 -18.69
N PRO A 92 1.20 -4.23 -18.88
CA PRO A 92 0.68 -3.13 -19.67
C PRO A 92 0.95 -1.78 -18.99
N VAL A 93 1.57 -0.87 -19.73
CA VAL A 93 1.81 0.52 -19.30
C VAL A 93 1.09 1.44 -20.26
N ARG A 94 0.08 2.19 -19.77
CA ARG A 94 -0.65 3.20 -20.55
C ARG A 94 -0.12 4.61 -20.33
N ARG A 95 0.53 4.81 -19.20
CA ARG A 95 1.12 6.07 -18.82
C ARG A 95 2.33 5.82 -17.94
N LEU A 96 3.41 6.52 -18.21
CA LEU A 96 4.62 6.53 -17.40
C LEU A 96 4.90 7.96 -16.95
N ASP A 97 4.94 8.19 -15.64
CA ASP A 97 5.44 9.41 -15.02
C ASP A 97 6.87 9.14 -14.52
N LEU A 98 7.82 9.96 -14.95
CA LEU A 98 9.23 9.85 -14.60
C LEU A 98 9.68 11.10 -13.85
N PHE A 99 10.35 10.91 -12.73
CA PHE A 99 10.87 11.99 -11.89
C PHE A 99 12.37 11.80 -11.71
N ILE A 100 13.11 12.88 -11.86
CA ILE A 100 14.56 12.89 -11.71
C ILE A 100 14.90 13.83 -10.57
N TYR A 101 15.46 13.27 -9.51
CA TYR A 101 15.90 14.00 -8.32
C TYR A 101 17.42 14.04 -8.27
N GLU A 102 17.96 15.07 -7.65
CA GLU A 102 19.35 15.06 -7.21
C GLU A 102 19.54 13.95 -6.16
N ALA A 103 20.63 13.19 -6.24
CA ALA A 103 20.91 12.14 -5.25
C ALA A 103 21.43 12.72 -3.93
N ASP A 104 22.03 13.90 -3.97
CA ASP A 104 22.68 14.57 -2.86
C ASP A 104 21.86 15.73 -2.27
N GLY A 105 22.27 16.18 -1.09
CA GLY A 105 21.73 17.37 -0.45
C GLY A 105 20.25 17.24 -0.10
N LEU A 106 19.43 18.14 -0.63
CA LEU A 106 17.98 18.19 -0.36
C LEU A 106 17.18 17.18 -1.20
N ARG A 107 17.82 16.44 -2.09
CA ARG A 107 17.18 15.54 -3.04
C ARG A 107 16.03 16.22 -3.78
N ALA A 108 16.32 17.42 -4.34
CA ALA A 108 15.36 18.26 -5.03
C ALA A 108 14.96 17.65 -6.39
N LEU A 109 13.71 17.86 -6.79
CA LEU A 109 13.23 17.46 -8.11
C LEU A 109 13.88 18.35 -9.19
N GLU A 110 14.67 17.75 -10.06
CA GLU A 110 15.26 18.43 -11.20
C GLU A 110 14.29 18.48 -12.39
N LYS A 111 13.68 17.32 -12.71
CA LYS A 111 12.79 17.20 -13.88
C LYS A 111 11.67 16.20 -13.64
N GLN A 112 10.54 16.45 -14.31
CA GLN A 112 9.39 15.54 -14.38
C GLN A 112 8.97 15.39 -15.84
N TYR A 113 8.71 14.16 -16.26
CA TYR A 113 8.17 13.81 -17.57
C TYR A 113 6.93 12.95 -17.40
N ALA A 114 6.03 13.02 -18.38
CA ALA A 114 4.87 12.15 -18.49
C ALA A 114 4.76 11.65 -19.92
N PHE A 115 4.66 10.35 -20.09
CA PHE A 115 4.55 9.67 -21.37
C PHE A 115 3.23 8.87 -21.39
N ASP A 116 2.56 8.85 -22.55
CA ASP A 116 1.29 8.13 -22.72
C ASP A 116 1.51 6.63 -23.02
N GLU A 117 2.74 6.16 -22.98
CA GLU A 117 3.14 4.75 -23.15
C GLU A 117 4.48 4.47 -22.47
N LEU A 118 4.86 3.20 -22.37
CA LEU A 118 6.18 2.83 -21.87
C LEU A 118 7.28 3.30 -22.82
N GLN A 119 8.23 4.03 -22.27
CA GLN A 119 9.49 4.38 -22.94
C GLN A 119 10.59 3.52 -22.32
N GLU A 120 11.01 2.49 -23.03
CA GLU A 120 12.02 1.55 -22.53
C GLU A 120 13.42 2.16 -22.43
N GLU A 121 13.76 3.08 -23.32
CA GLU A 121 15.05 3.77 -23.35
C GLU A 121 14.86 5.27 -23.51
N LEU A 122 15.42 6.03 -22.62
CA LEU A 122 15.36 7.48 -22.58
C LEU A 122 16.76 8.08 -22.44
N ASN A 123 17.06 9.13 -23.22
CA ASN A 123 18.25 9.94 -23.08
C ASN A 123 17.82 11.34 -22.65
N ILE A 124 18.01 11.67 -21.40
CA ILE A 124 17.47 12.90 -20.80
C ILE A 124 18.64 13.81 -20.39
N PRO A 125 18.66 15.07 -20.84
CA PRO A 125 19.64 16.02 -20.35
C PRO A 125 19.37 16.38 -18.90
N THR A 126 20.36 16.15 -18.03
CA THR A 126 20.32 16.46 -16.58
C THR A 126 21.50 17.31 -16.18
N LEU A 127 21.46 17.91 -15.01
CA LEU A 127 22.63 18.52 -14.40
C LEU A 127 23.68 17.45 -14.08
N PRO A 128 24.97 17.79 -14.07
CA PRO A 128 26.02 16.86 -13.63
C PRO A 128 25.77 16.34 -12.20
N GLY A 129 26.21 15.11 -11.93
CA GLY A 129 26.08 14.47 -10.63
C GLY A 129 25.15 13.25 -10.62
N GLU A 130 25.17 12.50 -9.54
CA GLU A 130 24.30 11.34 -9.37
C GLU A 130 22.83 11.76 -9.28
N LYS A 131 21.96 10.97 -9.89
CA LYS A 131 20.52 11.21 -9.91
C LYS A 131 19.77 10.01 -9.32
N LEU A 132 18.69 10.30 -8.63
CA LEU A 132 17.71 9.32 -8.21
C LEU A 132 16.52 9.41 -9.15
N VAL A 133 16.34 8.38 -9.95
CA VAL A 133 15.28 8.31 -10.97
C VAL A 133 14.14 7.46 -10.44
N VAL A 134 12.93 8.02 -10.45
CA VAL A 134 11.69 7.35 -10.02
C VAL A 134 10.76 7.22 -11.21
N GLY A 135 10.28 6.00 -11.46
CA GLY A 135 9.22 5.71 -12.43
C GLY A 135 7.93 5.29 -11.74
N ILE A 136 6.81 5.87 -12.16
CA ILE A 136 5.47 5.46 -11.72
C ILE A 136 4.62 5.26 -12.97
N ALA A 137 4.06 4.05 -13.13
CA ALA A 137 3.19 3.77 -14.26
C ALA A 137 1.75 3.51 -13.81
N ASN A 138 0.80 3.77 -14.72
CA ASN A 138 -0.64 3.56 -14.54
C ASN A 138 -1.25 4.32 -13.35
N SER A 139 -0.64 5.42 -12.91
CA SER A 139 -1.21 6.24 -11.84
C SER A 139 -2.59 6.77 -12.23
N PRO A 140 -3.62 6.63 -11.38
CA PRO A 140 -4.94 7.21 -11.62
C PRO A 140 -4.95 8.73 -11.51
N LYS A 141 -3.90 9.33 -10.92
CA LYS A 141 -3.78 10.76 -10.66
C LYS A 141 -2.64 11.37 -11.48
N ARG A 142 -2.81 12.62 -11.87
CA ARG A 142 -1.70 13.43 -12.40
C ARG A 142 -0.92 14.02 -11.24
N PHE A 143 0.39 14.06 -11.35
CA PHE A 143 1.26 14.57 -10.31
C PHE A 143 1.50 16.07 -10.47
N ASN A 144 1.50 16.76 -9.33
CA ASN A 144 1.91 18.15 -9.25
C ASN A 144 3.37 18.22 -8.80
N SER A 145 4.24 18.74 -9.68
CA SER A 145 5.69 18.86 -9.41
C SER A 145 5.98 19.64 -8.11
N LYS A 146 5.18 20.66 -7.78
CA LYS A 146 5.36 21.41 -6.53
C LYS A 146 5.10 20.57 -5.27
N ALA A 147 4.15 19.62 -5.34
CA ALA A 147 3.87 18.73 -4.22
C ALA A 147 4.96 17.66 -4.04
N LEU A 148 5.72 17.38 -5.10
CA LEU A 148 6.79 16.38 -5.14
C LEU A 148 8.16 17.02 -5.37
N GLU A 149 8.33 18.27 -4.97
CA GLU A 149 9.58 19.03 -5.14
C GLU A 149 10.78 18.38 -4.42
N ARG A 150 10.50 17.59 -3.39
CA ARG A 150 11.52 16.86 -2.63
C ARG A 150 11.24 15.37 -2.67
N TYR A 151 12.31 14.58 -2.73
CA TYR A 151 12.20 13.12 -2.74
C TYR A 151 11.54 12.56 -1.48
N ASP A 152 11.68 13.20 -0.31
CA ASP A 152 11.02 12.77 0.93
C ASP A 152 9.47 12.73 0.78
N ALA A 153 8.90 13.66 0.00
CA ALA A 153 7.47 13.65 -0.32
C ALA A 153 7.10 12.51 -1.28
N MET A 154 8.02 12.18 -2.20
CA MET A 154 7.86 11.04 -3.12
C MET A 154 7.92 9.70 -2.37
N GLU A 155 8.80 9.55 -1.38
CA GLU A 155 8.87 8.35 -0.53
C GLU A 155 7.56 8.07 0.22
N GLN A 156 6.84 9.13 0.61
CA GLN A 156 5.55 9.03 1.31
C GLN A 156 4.34 8.95 0.38
N LEU A 157 4.57 8.97 -0.93
CA LEU A 157 3.49 8.90 -1.90
C LEU A 157 2.80 7.54 -1.82
N SER A 158 1.53 7.56 -1.43
CA SER A 158 0.70 6.37 -1.29
C SER A 158 -0.47 6.37 -2.28
N PHE A 159 -0.93 5.17 -2.59
CA PHE A 159 -2.13 4.91 -3.38
C PHE A 159 -3.14 4.13 -2.56
N ASN A 160 -4.43 4.38 -2.83
CA ASN A 160 -5.50 3.61 -2.20
C ASN A 160 -5.76 2.34 -3.00
N PHE A 161 -6.06 1.26 -2.32
CA PHE A 161 -6.38 -0.03 -2.93
C PHE A 161 -7.57 0.06 -3.89
N ALA A 162 -8.57 0.86 -3.57
CA ALA A 162 -9.76 1.06 -4.41
C ALA A 162 -9.47 1.75 -5.77
N ASP A 163 -8.34 2.44 -5.89
CA ASP A 163 -7.92 3.15 -7.10
C ASP A 163 -7.00 2.29 -7.99
N ASP A 164 -6.63 1.08 -7.57
CA ASP A 164 -5.67 0.19 -8.25
C ASP A 164 -6.40 -0.94 -8.98
N ASP A 165 -6.31 -0.95 -10.30
CA ASP A 165 -6.94 -1.96 -11.16
C ASP A 165 -6.00 -3.15 -11.39
N PRO A 166 -6.35 -4.37 -10.97
CA PRO A 166 -5.54 -5.55 -11.24
C PRO A 166 -5.23 -5.84 -12.72
N ALA A 167 -6.10 -5.40 -13.63
CA ALA A 167 -5.86 -5.52 -15.06
C ALA A 167 -4.80 -4.51 -15.57
N GLN A 168 -4.60 -3.41 -14.84
CA GLN A 168 -3.64 -2.35 -15.14
C GLN A 168 -3.05 -1.80 -13.85
N PRO A 169 -2.30 -2.61 -13.11
CA PRO A 169 -1.85 -2.26 -11.79
C PRO A 169 -0.94 -1.04 -11.80
N ILE A 170 -1.00 -0.29 -10.71
CA ILE A 170 -0.07 0.80 -10.47
C ILE A 170 1.31 0.19 -10.24
N LEU A 171 2.28 0.61 -11.05
CA LEU A 171 3.65 0.15 -10.96
C LEU A 171 4.54 1.29 -10.47
N GLY A 172 5.52 0.98 -9.65
CA GLY A 172 6.52 1.94 -9.23
C GLY A 172 7.89 1.31 -9.07
N GLY A 173 8.91 2.13 -9.26
CA GLY A 173 10.29 1.72 -9.07
C GLY A 173 11.21 2.91 -9.03
N PHE A 174 12.42 2.71 -8.54
CA PHE A 174 13.44 3.76 -8.54
C PHE A 174 14.83 3.16 -8.71
N ALA A 175 15.75 3.97 -9.19
CA ALA A 175 17.16 3.61 -9.34
C ALA A 175 18.04 4.82 -9.15
N LEU A 176 19.26 4.57 -8.66
CA LEU A 176 20.33 5.56 -8.61
C LEU A 176 21.15 5.47 -9.89
N THR A 177 21.49 6.61 -10.51
CA THR A 177 22.35 6.62 -11.68
C THR A 177 23.78 6.22 -11.31
N ARG A 178 24.40 5.43 -12.19
CA ARG A 178 25.83 5.09 -12.10
C ARG A 178 26.46 5.48 -13.44
N ARG A 179 27.43 6.38 -13.43
CA ARG A 179 28.07 6.86 -14.67
C ARG A 179 27.06 7.31 -15.72
N GLU A 180 26.11 8.15 -15.30
CA GLU A 180 25.08 8.73 -16.18
C GLU A 180 24.10 7.72 -16.79
N ALA A 181 23.99 6.52 -16.20
CA ALA A 181 23.03 5.51 -16.62
C ALA A 181 22.34 4.84 -15.43
N CYS A 182 21.07 4.44 -15.60
CA CYS A 182 20.35 3.62 -14.63
C CYS A 182 19.27 2.75 -15.30
N GLU A 183 18.86 1.73 -14.57
CA GLU A 183 17.74 0.86 -14.95
C GLU A 183 16.68 0.89 -13.83
N VAL A 184 15.47 1.34 -14.17
CA VAL A 184 14.33 1.43 -13.27
C VAL A 184 13.43 0.24 -13.52
N GLN A 185 13.37 -0.68 -12.57
CA GLN A 185 12.48 -1.82 -12.61
C GLN A 185 11.14 -1.47 -11.95
N LEU A 186 10.08 -1.40 -12.75
CA LEU A 186 8.73 -1.12 -12.28
C LEU A 186 8.07 -2.39 -11.74
N GLN A 187 7.57 -2.33 -10.52
CA GLN A 187 6.90 -3.44 -9.86
C GLN A 187 5.51 -3.02 -9.38
N PRO A 188 4.50 -3.89 -9.43
CA PRO A 188 3.17 -3.59 -8.91
C PRO A 188 3.18 -3.55 -7.38
N LEU A 189 2.28 -2.75 -6.80
CA LEU A 189 1.95 -2.85 -5.37
C LEU A 189 1.12 -4.10 -5.08
N LEU A 190 0.17 -4.42 -5.95
CA LEU A 190 -0.78 -5.51 -5.77
C LEU A 190 -0.09 -6.86 -5.57
N CYS A 191 -0.58 -7.58 -4.56
CA CYS A 191 -0.29 -8.99 -4.30
C CYS A 191 -1.48 -9.83 -4.77
N GLY A 192 -1.24 -10.92 -5.47
CA GLY A 192 -2.28 -11.85 -5.93
C GLY A 192 -2.38 -13.07 -5.02
N ILE A 193 -3.59 -13.44 -4.65
CA ILE A 193 -3.92 -14.65 -3.90
C ILE A 193 -4.81 -15.51 -4.78
N ARG A 194 -4.21 -16.53 -5.39
CA ARG A 194 -4.93 -17.46 -6.25
C ARG A 194 -5.47 -18.63 -5.44
N LEU A 195 -6.78 -18.82 -5.47
CA LEU A 195 -7.39 -20.06 -5.00
C LEU A 195 -7.15 -21.15 -6.05
N ALA A 196 -6.05 -21.88 -5.90
CA ALA A 196 -5.59 -22.85 -6.91
C ALA A 196 -6.37 -24.15 -6.84
N ARG A 197 -6.89 -24.51 -5.66
CA ARG A 197 -7.64 -25.75 -5.48
C ARG A 197 -8.61 -25.63 -4.32
N VAL A 198 -9.81 -26.16 -4.51
CA VAL A 198 -10.75 -26.47 -3.42
C VAL A 198 -11.06 -27.97 -3.50
N SER A 199 -10.83 -28.69 -2.42
CA SER A 199 -11.07 -30.12 -2.29
C SER A 199 -12.11 -30.37 -1.21
N ASN A 200 -13.08 -31.23 -1.52
CA ASN A 200 -14.06 -31.72 -0.57
C ASN A 200 -13.76 -33.21 -0.30
N THR A 201 -13.41 -33.51 0.93
CA THR A 201 -13.08 -34.87 1.37
C THR A 201 -14.06 -35.41 2.41
N MET A 202 -15.23 -34.76 2.55
CA MET A 202 -16.28 -35.22 3.46
C MET A 202 -16.86 -36.56 3.02
N ASP A 203 -17.18 -37.39 4.01
CA ASP A 203 -17.87 -38.63 3.76
C ASP A 203 -19.31 -38.40 3.28
N GLY A 204 -19.81 -39.32 2.43
CA GLY A 204 -21.25 -39.33 2.10
C GLY A 204 -21.64 -38.54 0.85
N TYR A 205 -20.72 -38.15 -0.02
CA TYR A 205 -20.99 -37.40 -1.26
C TYR A 205 -21.65 -36.03 -1.05
N GLU A 206 -21.38 -35.39 0.06
CA GLU A 206 -21.93 -34.07 0.37
C GLU A 206 -21.30 -32.98 -0.50
N LEU A 207 -22.11 -31.99 -0.84
CA LEU A 207 -21.65 -30.86 -1.63
C LEU A 207 -21.30 -29.68 -0.73
N LEU A 208 -20.30 -28.91 -1.13
CA LEU A 208 -20.14 -27.55 -0.68
C LEU A 208 -21.00 -26.65 -1.59
N GLU A 209 -22.19 -26.32 -1.12
CA GLU A 209 -23.17 -25.57 -1.91
C GLU A 209 -22.92 -24.06 -1.83
N ASN A 210 -23.13 -23.36 -2.94
CA ASN A 210 -22.97 -21.91 -3.04
C ASN A 210 -21.65 -21.39 -2.48
N PRO A 211 -20.51 -21.98 -2.81
CA PRO A 211 -19.21 -21.58 -2.29
C PRO A 211 -18.82 -20.19 -2.77
N ARG A 212 -18.25 -19.40 -1.86
CA ARG A 212 -17.76 -18.05 -2.15
C ARG A 212 -16.52 -17.75 -1.33
N VAL A 213 -15.69 -16.85 -1.83
CA VAL A 213 -14.41 -16.49 -1.22
C VAL A 213 -14.22 -14.99 -1.22
N ARG A 214 -13.52 -14.49 -0.20
CA ARG A 214 -13.06 -13.10 -0.12
C ARG A 214 -11.76 -13.00 0.69
N LEU A 215 -11.13 -11.84 0.65
CA LEU A 215 -10.07 -11.48 1.58
C LEU A 215 -10.62 -10.57 2.68
N ARG A 216 -10.02 -10.67 3.86
CA ARG A 216 -10.32 -9.86 5.05
C ARG A 216 -9.07 -9.14 5.53
N ASP A 217 -9.25 -8.07 6.31
CA ASP A 217 -8.21 -7.26 6.93
C ASP A 217 -7.18 -6.73 5.91
N LEU A 218 -7.69 -6.13 4.84
CA LEU A 218 -6.89 -5.65 3.71
C LEU A 218 -6.28 -4.28 4.01
N PRO A 219 -4.99 -4.05 3.71
CA PRO A 219 -4.42 -2.72 3.73
C PRO A 219 -5.15 -1.78 2.76
N ASN A 220 -5.62 -0.62 3.27
CA ASN A 220 -6.35 0.37 2.49
C ASN A 220 -5.44 1.15 1.53
N SER A 221 -4.19 1.35 1.92
CA SER A 221 -3.23 2.09 1.12
C SER A 221 -1.81 1.53 1.31
N ALA A 222 -0.94 1.82 0.33
CA ALA A 222 0.48 1.50 0.42
C ALA A 222 1.33 2.55 -0.30
N GLU A 223 2.56 2.78 0.19
CA GLU A 223 3.52 3.69 -0.44
C GLU A 223 4.15 3.04 -1.66
N ILE A 224 4.16 3.78 -2.78
CA ILE A 224 4.57 3.23 -4.09
C ILE A 224 6.06 2.86 -4.18
N LEU A 225 6.93 3.51 -3.42
CA LEU A 225 8.37 3.25 -3.44
C LEU A 225 8.86 2.38 -2.29
N ARG A 226 7.99 2.06 -1.32
CA ARG A 226 8.33 1.16 -0.23
C ARG A 226 8.61 -0.25 -0.76
N LEU A 227 9.68 -0.86 -0.30
CA LEU A 227 10.07 -2.22 -0.70
C LEU A 227 9.79 -3.26 0.39
N LEU A 228 9.89 -2.87 1.65
CA LEU A 228 9.77 -3.75 2.83
C LEU A 228 9.04 -3.04 3.97
N GLU A 229 8.65 -3.79 4.98
CA GLU A 229 8.01 -3.29 6.20
C GLU A 229 6.68 -2.59 5.95
N PHE A 230 5.87 -3.17 5.07
CA PHE A 230 4.50 -2.71 4.83
C PHE A 230 3.63 -2.99 6.06
N ARG A 231 3.45 -1.97 6.88
CA ARG A 231 2.55 -2.01 8.03
C ARG A 231 1.31 -1.19 7.71
N PRO A 232 0.14 -1.82 7.63
CA PRO A 232 -1.07 -1.08 7.28
C PRO A 232 -1.41 -0.06 8.37
N ALA A 233 -1.57 1.19 7.97
CA ALA A 233 -2.05 2.26 8.86
C ALA A 233 -3.58 2.20 9.01
N GLU A 234 -4.27 1.77 7.97
CA GLU A 234 -5.72 1.65 7.90
C GLU A 234 -6.08 0.36 7.15
N LEU A 235 -7.12 -0.31 7.62
CA LEU A 235 -7.60 -1.56 7.05
C LEU A 235 -9.00 -1.42 6.47
N ILE A 236 -9.25 -2.18 5.41
CA ILE A 236 -10.60 -2.51 4.94
C ILE A 236 -10.98 -3.84 5.57
N ASP A 237 -12.07 -3.89 6.32
CA ASP A 237 -12.51 -5.08 7.06
C ASP A 237 -12.67 -6.29 6.13
N ALA A 238 -13.31 -6.11 4.98
CA ALA A 238 -13.48 -7.19 4.02
C ALA A 238 -13.56 -6.71 2.57
N GLY A 239 -12.97 -7.48 1.68
CA GLY A 239 -13.20 -7.40 0.24
C GLY A 239 -14.59 -7.91 -0.16
N ALA A 240 -14.95 -7.71 -1.42
CA ALA A 240 -16.19 -8.24 -1.97
C ALA A 240 -16.15 -9.78 -2.05
N TRP A 241 -17.33 -10.41 -1.86
CA TRP A 241 -17.48 -11.84 -2.07
C TRP A 241 -17.37 -12.17 -3.56
N THR A 242 -16.55 -13.17 -3.87
CA THR A 242 -16.43 -13.75 -5.21
C THR A 242 -17.01 -15.17 -5.16
N PRO A 243 -18.15 -15.44 -5.82
CA PRO A 243 -18.71 -16.78 -5.86
C PRO A 243 -17.83 -17.69 -6.72
N LEU A 244 -17.70 -18.95 -6.31
CA LEU A 244 -17.15 -19.98 -7.20
C LEU A 244 -18.16 -20.29 -8.30
N PRO A 245 -17.72 -20.67 -9.52
CA PRO A 245 -18.60 -20.91 -10.64
C PRO A 245 -19.44 -22.20 -10.52
N TYR A 246 -19.20 -23.00 -9.48
CA TYR A 246 -19.85 -24.31 -9.27
C TYR A 246 -19.80 -24.72 -7.78
N ASP A 247 -20.71 -25.60 -7.40
CA ASP A 247 -20.67 -26.31 -6.13
C ASP A 247 -19.53 -27.33 -6.13
N VAL A 248 -18.84 -27.48 -4.99
CA VAL A 248 -17.69 -28.41 -4.91
C VAL A 248 -18.15 -29.77 -4.43
N GLY A 249 -18.13 -30.75 -5.34
CA GLY A 249 -18.37 -32.14 -5.04
C GLY A 249 -17.14 -32.86 -4.49
N PHE A 250 -17.18 -34.18 -4.53
CA PHE A 250 -16.10 -35.06 -4.00
C PHE A 250 -14.74 -34.90 -4.71
N PHE A 251 -14.65 -34.09 -5.77
CA PHE A 251 -13.43 -33.92 -6.55
C PHE A 251 -12.78 -32.57 -6.24
N SER A 252 -11.43 -32.56 -6.31
CA SER A 252 -10.67 -31.31 -6.30
C SER A 252 -10.92 -30.53 -7.58
N GLN A 253 -11.10 -29.24 -7.45
CA GLN A 253 -11.33 -28.32 -8.57
C GLN A 253 -10.46 -27.09 -8.47
N ASP A 254 -10.01 -26.57 -9.62
CA ASP A 254 -9.39 -25.25 -9.72
C ASP A 254 -10.50 -24.23 -10.04
N PRO A 255 -10.86 -23.35 -9.12
CA PRO A 255 -11.90 -22.35 -9.36
C PRO A 255 -11.48 -21.21 -10.28
N GLY A 256 -10.18 -21.08 -10.57
CA GLY A 256 -9.64 -20.03 -11.43
C GLY A 256 -9.77 -18.61 -10.85
N ILE A 257 -9.92 -18.49 -9.53
CA ILE A 257 -10.13 -17.19 -8.85
C ILE A 257 -8.81 -16.64 -8.35
N THR A 258 -8.53 -15.39 -8.67
CA THR A 258 -7.44 -14.61 -8.07
C THR A 258 -8.04 -13.41 -7.36
N LEU A 259 -7.73 -13.29 -6.09
CA LEU A 259 -8.07 -12.15 -5.24
C LEU A 259 -6.84 -11.25 -5.09
N TRP A 260 -7.07 -9.97 -4.87
CA TRP A 260 -5.98 -9.00 -4.82
C TRP A 260 -6.01 -8.22 -3.52
N CYS A 261 -4.84 -7.84 -3.03
CA CYS A 261 -4.65 -6.95 -1.88
C CYS A 261 -3.33 -6.19 -2.01
N TYR A 262 -3.15 -5.20 -1.14
CA TYR A 262 -1.85 -4.57 -0.96
C TYR A 262 -0.94 -5.38 -0.03
N PRO A 263 0.38 -5.16 -0.10
CA PRO A 263 1.34 -5.92 0.69
C PRO A 263 1.15 -5.68 2.19
N ASN A 264 1.38 -6.73 2.96
CA ASN A 264 1.51 -6.69 4.41
C ASN A 264 2.54 -7.76 4.79
N ASP A 265 3.79 -7.36 4.90
CA ASP A 265 4.91 -8.25 5.18
C ASP A 265 5.26 -8.32 6.67
N THR A 266 4.29 -7.96 7.53
CA THR A 266 4.43 -8.09 8.98
C THR A 266 4.74 -9.54 9.35
N PRO A 267 5.84 -9.81 10.06
CA PRO A 267 6.20 -11.16 10.50
C PRO A 267 5.11 -11.81 11.36
N GLU A 268 5.04 -13.14 11.32
CA GLU A 268 3.97 -13.90 12.00
C GLU A 268 4.03 -13.82 13.53
N ASP A 269 5.18 -13.57 14.08
CA ASP A 269 5.43 -13.42 15.52
C ASP A 269 5.08 -12.04 16.07
N VAL A 270 4.77 -11.06 15.21
CA VAL A 270 4.35 -9.72 15.63
C VAL A 270 2.88 -9.74 16.04
N LEU A 271 2.65 -9.56 17.34
CA LEU A 271 1.30 -9.55 17.91
C LEU A 271 0.61 -8.18 17.71
N GLY A 272 -0.71 -8.22 17.50
CA GLY A 272 -1.55 -7.01 17.47
C GLY A 272 -1.54 -6.25 16.13
N VAL A 273 -0.85 -6.75 15.12
CA VAL A 273 -0.94 -6.22 13.75
C VAL A 273 -1.81 -7.16 12.93
N PRO A 274 -2.98 -6.72 12.45
CA PRO A 274 -3.83 -7.53 11.60
C PRO A 274 -3.11 -7.92 10.30
N ARG A 275 -3.34 -9.14 9.87
CA ARG A 275 -2.83 -9.67 8.59
C ARG A 275 -3.98 -10.13 7.72
N PRO A 276 -3.90 -9.98 6.40
CA PRO A 276 -4.90 -10.49 5.51
C PRO A 276 -5.11 -11.99 5.70
N TYR A 277 -6.35 -12.42 5.61
CA TYR A 277 -6.71 -13.83 5.53
C TYR A 277 -7.77 -14.07 4.44
N LEU A 278 -7.77 -15.26 3.89
CA LEU A 278 -8.78 -15.70 2.96
C LEU A 278 -9.92 -16.31 3.75
N GLU A 279 -11.13 -15.82 3.53
CA GLU A 279 -12.37 -16.36 4.09
C GLU A 279 -13.13 -17.10 2.98
N PHE A 280 -13.37 -18.39 3.21
CA PHE A 280 -14.17 -19.25 2.32
C PHE A 280 -15.48 -19.60 3.02
N GLU A 281 -16.60 -19.38 2.36
CA GLU A 281 -17.93 -19.69 2.90
C GLU A 281 -18.69 -20.59 1.94
N CYS A 282 -19.40 -21.56 2.49
CA CYS A 282 -20.29 -22.45 1.75
C CYS A 282 -21.43 -22.94 2.64
N SER A 283 -22.44 -23.56 2.05
CA SER A 283 -23.46 -24.30 2.78
C SER A 283 -23.13 -25.81 2.74
N ILE A 284 -23.21 -26.44 3.89
CA ILE A 284 -23.06 -27.88 4.05
C ILE A 284 -24.33 -28.38 4.75
N ARG A 285 -25.10 -29.23 4.07
CA ARG A 285 -26.42 -29.73 4.56
C ARG A 285 -27.37 -28.59 5.00
N GLY A 286 -27.38 -27.50 4.23
CA GLY A 286 -28.22 -26.32 4.52
C GLY A 286 -27.71 -25.46 5.68
N THR A 287 -26.54 -25.73 6.23
CA THR A 287 -25.89 -24.89 7.26
C THR A 287 -24.74 -24.11 6.67
N ASN A 288 -24.74 -22.79 6.88
CA ASN A 288 -23.64 -21.94 6.44
C ASN A 288 -22.40 -22.21 7.31
N CYS A 289 -21.28 -22.48 6.65
CA CYS A 289 -19.98 -22.72 7.26
C CYS A 289 -18.96 -21.71 6.70
N SER A 290 -18.11 -21.18 7.57
CA SER A 290 -17.02 -20.27 7.19
C SER A 290 -15.69 -20.88 7.62
N PHE A 291 -14.69 -20.73 6.75
CA PHE A 291 -13.34 -21.28 6.92
C PHE A 291 -12.32 -20.16 6.68
N GLU A 292 -11.42 -19.99 7.62
CA GLU A 292 -10.41 -18.93 7.59
C GLU A 292 -9.04 -19.51 7.27
N VAL A 293 -8.36 -18.95 6.28
CA VAL A 293 -7.00 -19.33 5.87
C VAL A 293 -6.09 -18.12 6.11
N PRO A 294 -5.35 -18.09 7.23
CA PRO A 294 -4.36 -17.05 7.48
C PRO A 294 -3.30 -17.02 6.38
N LEU A 295 -3.03 -15.83 5.84
CA LEU A 295 -2.01 -15.66 4.82
C LEU A 295 -0.65 -15.39 5.45
N PRO A 296 0.45 -15.88 4.84
CA PRO A 296 1.80 -15.52 5.25
C PRO A 296 2.07 -14.05 4.97
N PRO A 297 3.21 -13.51 5.42
CA PRO A 297 3.65 -12.17 5.01
C PRO A 297 3.63 -12.00 3.49
N LEU A 298 2.99 -10.93 3.02
CA LEU A 298 2.79 -10.63 1.61
C LEU A 298 3.71 -9.49 1.18
N SER A 299 4.74 -9.84 0.42
CA SER A 299 5.64 -8.87 -0.17
C SER A 299 5.01 -8.25 -1.42
N ARG A 300 5.43 -7.04 -1.75
CA ARG A 300 5.03 -6.31 -2.95
C ARG A 300 5.14 -7.19 -4.21
N GLY A 301 4.09 -7.19 -5.03
CA GLY A 301 4.04 -7.90 -6.31
C GLY A 301 4.05 -9.42 -6.21
N CYS A 302 3.90 -10.00 -5.00
CA CYS A 302 3.89 -11.46 -4.85
C CYS A 302 2.62 -12.09 -5.42
N MET A 303 2.75 -13.37 -5.78
CA MET A 303 1.62 -14.24 -6.08
C MET A 303 1.68 -15.44 -5.13
N LYS A 304 0.58 -15.71 -4.42
CA LYS A 304 0.44 -16.86 -3.54
C LYS A 304 -0.65 -17.76 -4.05
N GLU A 305 -0.41 -19.07 -4.01
CA GLU A 305 -1.40 -20.08 -4.36
C GLU A 305 -1.91 -20.77 -3.10
N VAL A 306 -3.22 -20.80 -2.93
CA VAL A 306 -3.91 -21.43 -1.80
C VAL A 306 -4.62 -22.69 -2.29
N GLU A 307 -4.30 -23.81 -1.66
CA GLU A 307 -5.04 -25.07 -1.79
C GLU A 307 -5.83 -25.28 -0.49
N LEU A 308 -7.15 -25.39 -0.57
CA LEU A 308 -8.06 -25.55 0.56
C LEU A 308 -8.71 -26.92 0.51
N THR A 309 -8.71 -27.65 1.62
CA THR A 309 -9.40 -28.94 1.77
C THR A 309 -10.40 -28.86 2.91
N ILE A 310 -11.66 -29.15 2.62
CA ILE A 310 -12.76 -29.18 3.61
C ILE A 310 -13.06 -30.65 3.89
N ASP A 311 -12.97 -31.04 5.14
CA ASP A 311 -13.23 -32.40 5.64
C ASP A 311 -14.41 -32.48 6.60
N GLY A 312 -15.04 -31.36 6.92
CA GLY A 312 -16.25 -31.29 7.78
C GLY A 312 -16.75 -29.86 7.99
N PRO A 313 -17.94 -29.69 8.58
CA PRO A 313 -18.58 -28.39 8.85
C PRO A 313 -17.85 -27.54 9.90
N GLY A 314 -16.62 -27.57 10.05
CA GLY A 314 -15.79 -26.82 11.02
C GLY A 314 -14.37 -27.34 11.02
N SER A 315 -14.05 -28.15 10.01
CA SER A 315 -12.73 -28.76 9.85
C SER A 315 -12.22 -28.53 8.44
N HIS A 316 -11.02 -27.98 8.35
CA HIS A 316 -10.33 -27.75 7.10
C HIS A 316 -8.82 -27.79 7.27
N SER A 317 -8.14 -27.99 6.17
CA SER A 317 -6.69 -27.84 6.06
C SER A 317 -6.35 -27.03 4.82
N TYR A 318 -5.18 -26.41 4.80
CA TYR A 318 -4.73 -25.63 3.66
C TYR A 318 -3.23 -25.74 3.47
N ASN A 319 -2.81 -25.44 2.24
CA ASN A 319 -1.41 -25.30 1.85
C ASN A 319 -1.24 -24.00 1.05
N ILE A 320 -0.21 -23.21 1.35
CA ILE A 320 0.10 -21.96 0.66
C ILE A 320 1.52 -22.05 0.09
N ARG A 321 1.65 -21.71 -1.20
CA ARG A 321 2.92 -21.70 -1.92
C ARG A 321 3.31 -20.33 -2.41
#